data_76db1c26c36a99fa10affbd6a556efa5
#
_entry.id   76db1c26c36a99fa10affbd6a556efa5
#
_cell.length_a   1.000
_cell.length_b   1.000
_cell.length_c   1.000
_cell.angle_alpha   90.00
_cell.angle_beta   90.00
_cell.angle_gamma   90.00
#
_symmetry.space_group_name_H-M   'P 1'
#
loop_
_entity.id
_entity.type
_entity.pdbx_description
1 polymer ?
#
loop_
_entity_poly.entity_id
_entity_poly.type
_entity_poly.pdbx_seq_one_letter_code
_entity_poly.pdbx_strand_id
1 'polypeptide(L)'
;MDDIIIKKGTDVVLNRDLNVREVTVARKGLKVACEKDIKKGDTEVTLSYEGRMEFDVPVEYISKSDNTLFENKESKSVKNDIIDDKLRWDLLPMEEIEDIVKVYHAGAKKYGPNKWQNLDNGFERYRAAMFRHLMEYMKGERVDSDTGCFHLAQCAWNCIAMLWYDKHGKGLIPLNKEEKK
;
A
#
# COMPACT_ATOMS: atom_id res chain seq x y z
N MET A 1 -43.10 -7.73 -10.10
CA MET A 1 -41.71 -8.22 -9.98
C MET A 1 -41.01 -7.24 -9.07
N ASP A 2 -40.60 -7.73 -7.89
CA ASP A 2 -39.89 -6.88 -6.93
C ASP A 2 -38.51 -6.59 -7.51
N ASP A 3 -38.18 -5.33 -7.74
CA ASP A 3 -36.89 -4.90 -8.26
C ASP A 3 -35.80 -5.14 -7.20
N ILE A 4 -35.15 -6.29 -7.26
CA ILE A 4 -34.01 -6.63 -6.40
C ILE A 4 -32.81 -5.80 -6.84
N ILE A 5 -32.28 -4.97 -5.95
CA ILE A 5 -31.15 -4.09 -6.20
C ILE A 5 -29.83 -4.80 -5.88
N ILE A 6 -29.77 -5.54 -4.77
CA ILE A 6 -28.60 -6.31 -4.31
C ILE A 6 -29.08 -7.67 -3.84
N LYS A 7 -28.43 -8.75 -4.30
CA LYS A 7 -28.75 -10.11 -3.90
C LYS A 7 -28.07 -10.50 -2.59
N LYS A 8 -28.68 -11.41 -1.84
CA LYS A 8 -28.05 -12.09 -0.71
C LYS A 8 -26.67 -12.66 -1.11
N GLY A 9 -25.71 -12.55 -0.21
CA GLY A 9 -24.33 -13.01 -0.43
C GLY A 9 -23.46 -12.07 -1.26
N THR A 10 -24.01 -10.91 -1.72
CA THR A 10 -23.19 -9.90 -2.40
C THR A 10 -22.36 -9.15 -1.38
N ASP A 11 -21.05 -9.04 -1.64
CA ASP A 11 -20.16 -8.19 -0.86
C ASP A 11 -20.47 -6.71 -1.10
N VAL A 12 -20.61 -5.98 -0.02
CA VAL A 12 -20.81 -4.54 -0.01
C VAL A 12 -19.78 -3.87 0.90
N VAL A 13 -19.62 -2.56 0.75
CA VAL A 13 -18.67 -1.77 1.55
C VAL A 13 -19.44 -0.73 2.33
N LEU A 14 -19.12 -0.56 3.61
CA LEU A 14 -19.63 0.55 4.40
C LEU A 14 -19.07 1.88 3.86
N ASN A 15 -19.94 2.82 3.53
CA ASN A 15 -19.57 4.14 3.03
C ASN A 15 -19.40 5.20 4.12
N ARG A 16 -19.71 4.85 5.38
CA ARG A 16 -19.47 5.65 6.58
C ARG A 16 -19.22 4.77 7.80
N ASP A 17 -18.74 5.37 8.88
CA ASP A 17 -18.52 4.67 10.14
C ASP A 17 -19.85 4.31 10.82
N LEU A 18 -19.93 3.11 11.37
CA LEU A 18 -21.06 2.66 12.16
C LEU A 18 -20.75 2.87 13.66
N ASN A 19 -21.53 3.75 14.30
CA ASN A 19 -21.36 4.09 15.71
C ASN A 19 -22.56 3.58 16.53
N VAL A 20 -22.28 2.94 17.67
CA VAL A 20 -23.27 2.54 18.65
C VAL A 20 -22.86 3.15 19.99
N ARG A 21 -23.73 4.00 20.58
CA ARG A 21 -23.48 4.68 21.85
C ARG A 21 -22.12 5.38 21.90
N GLU A 22 -21.79 6.17 20.87
CA GLU A 22 -20.52 6.90 20.70
C GLU A 22 -19.27 6.04 20.50
N VAL A 23 -19.42 4.72 20.36
CA VAL A 23 -18.31 3.82 20.03
C VAL A 23 -18.40 3.42 18.57
N THR A 24 -17.33 3.62 17.81
CA THR A 24 -17.23 3.14 16.43
C THR A 24 -17.09 1.63 16.43
N VAL A 25 -18.13 0.91 15.98
CA VAL A 25 -18.18 -0.55 15.92
C VAL A 25 -17.75 -1.10 14.56
N ALA A 26 -17.89 -0.31 13.50
CA ALA A 26 -17.38 -0.64 12.17
C ALA A 26 -16.96 0.63 11.43
N ARG A 27 -15.85 0.58 10.71
CA ARG A 27 -15.30 1.73 9.99
C ARG A 27 -15.74 1.74 8.54
N LYS A 28 -15.82 2.95 7.97
CA LYS A 28 -15.94 3.15 6.53
C LYS A 28 -14.91 2.30 5.78
N GLY A 29 -15.34 1.65 4.71
CA GLY A 29 -14.47 0.77 3.91
C GLY A 29 -14.48 -0.70 4.32
N LEU A 30 -15.14 -1.06 5.44
CA LEU A 30 -15.28 -2.47 5.84
C LEU A 30 -16.12 -3.21 4.79
N LYS A 31 -15.61 -4.34 4.30
CA LYS A 31 -16.34 -5.25 3.43
C LYS A 31 -17.18 -6.21 4.25
N VAL A 32 -18.43 -6.34 3.90
CA VAL A 32 -19.44 -7.16 4.60
C VAL A 32 -20.37 -7.81 3.57
N ALA A 33 -20.97 -8.93 3.92
CA ALA A 33 -21.91 -9.62 3.05
C ALA A 33 -23.35 -9.27 3.38
N CYS A 34 -24.22 -9.16 2.36
CA CYS A 34 -25.65 -9.01 2.53
C CYS A 34 -26.30 -10.36 2.90
N GLU A 35 -27.02 -10.43 4.01
CA GLU A 35 -27.71 -11.64 4.44
C GLU A 35 -29.09 -11.84 3.81
N LYS A 36 -29.65 -10.80 3.20
CA LYS A 36 -30.94 -10.85 2.48
C LYS A 36 -30.87 -10.07 1.16
N ASP A 37 -31.79 -10.38 0.23
CA ASP A 37 -31.98 -9.57 -0.95
C ASP A 37 -32.45 -8.16 -0.56
N ILE A 38 -31.82 -7.12 -1.11
CA ILE A 38 -32.25 -5.73 -0.94
C ILE A 38 -33.14 -5.37 -2.11
N LYS A 39 -34.36 -4.93 -1.81
CA LYS A 39 -35.35 -4.49 -2.78
C LYS A 39 -35.45 -2.97 -2.85
N LYS A 40 -35.98 -2.48 -3.95
CA LYS A 40 -36.27 -1.05 -4.08
C LYS A 40 -37.30 -0.61 -3.04
N GLY A 41 -36.91 0.32 -2.17
CA GLY A 41 -37.75 0.84 -1.08
C GLY A 41 -37.39 0.32 0.30
N ASP A 42 -36.47 -0.64 0.43
CA ASP A 42 -35.94 -1.05 1.72
C ASP A 42 -35.15 0.11 2.36
N THR A 43 -35.35 0.31 3.65
CA THR A 43 -34.69 1.36 4.45
C THR A 43 -33.50 0.81 5.25
N GLU A 44 -33.52 -0.49 5.55
CA GLU A 44 -32.52 -1.17 6.35
C GLU A 44 -32.08 -2.47 5.67
N VAL A 45 -30.86 -2.90 5.95
CA VAL A 45 -30.26 -4.14 5.46
C VAL A 45 -29.53 -4.87 6.56
N THR A 46 -29.69 -6.19 6.61
CA THR A 46 -28.91 -7.06 7.49
C THR A 46 -27.61 -7.46 6.80
N LEU A 47 -26.49 -7.15 7.45
CA LEU A 47 -25.13 -7.44 6.99
C LEU A 47 -24.47 -8.44 7.92
N SER A 48 -23.52 -9.22 7.39
CA SER A 48 -22.65 -10.07 8.20
C SER A 48 -21.18 -9.79 7.93
N TYR A 49 -20.39 -9.92 8.97
CA TYR A 49 -18.93 -9.87 8.89
C TYR A 49 -18.35 -11.25 9.21
N GLU A 50 -17.64 -11.85 8.26
CA GLU A 50 -17.03 -13.19 8.36
C GLU A 50 -18.01 -14.30 8.77
N GLY A 51 -19.33 -14.13 8.50
CA GLY A 51 -20.36 -15.08 8.88
C GLY A 51 -20.55 -15.27 10.41
N ARG A 52 -19.99 -14.37 11.23
CA ARG A 52 -19.99 -14.49 12.69
C ARG A 52 -20.77 -13.40 13.41
N MET A 53 -20.90 -12.26 12.77
CA MET A 53 -21.57 -11.09 13.36
C MET A 53 -22.58 -10.55 12.37
N GLU A 54 -23.84 -10.50 12.76
CA GLU A 54 -24.92 -9.88 11.98
C GLU A 54 -25.32 -8.56 12.62
N PHE A 55 -25.63 -7.57 11.79
CA PHE A 55 -26.08 -6.26 12.22
C PHE A 55 -26.91 -5.58 11.14
N ASP A 56 -27.90 -4.80 11.56
CA ASP A 56 -28.75 -4.02 10.67
C ASP A 56 -28.23 -2.60 10.52
N VAL A 57 -28.21 -2.12 9.28
CA VAL A 57 -27.82 -0.73 8.98
C VAL A 57 -28.77 -0.12 7.95
N PRO A 58 -28.94 1.21 7.92
CA PRO A 58 -29.62 1.89 6.84
C PRO A 58 -29.00 1.55 5.48
N VAL A 59 -29.83 1.30 4.46
CA VAL A 59 -29.37 0.96 3.10
C VAL A 59 -28.42 2.02 2.55
N GLU A 60 -28.57 3.28 2.92
CA GLU A 60 -27.69 4.39 2.54
C GLU A 60 -26.26 4.29 3.07
N TYR A 61 -26.00 3.37 4.05
CA TYR A 61 -24.65 3.14 4.64
C TYR A 61 -23.80 2.17 3.84
N ILE A 62 -24.35 1.56 2.80
CA ILE A 62 -23.64 0.58 1.98
C ILE A 62 -23.46 1.04 0.55
N SER A 63 -22.40 0.55 -0.09
CA SER A 63 -22.17 0.62 -1.53
C SER A 63 -21.70 -0.73 -2.03
N LYS A 64 -21.95 -1.06 -3.30
CA LYS A 64 -21.37 -2.29 -3.88
C LYS A 64 -19.86 -2.20 -3.83
N SER A 65 -19.19 -3.33 -3.56
CA SER A 65 -17.73 -3.38 -3.43
C SER A 65 -17.01 -3.05 -4.74
N ASP A 66 -17.70 -3.14 -5.87
CA ASP A 66 -17.22 -2.86 -7.22
C ASP A 66 -17.48 -1.44 -7.74
N ASN A 67 -17.91 -0.53 -6.87
CA ASN A 67 -18.13 0.89 -7.19
C ASN A 67 -19.19 1.18 -8.28
N THR A 68 -20.13 0.25 -8.56
CA THR A 68 -21.07 0.34 -9.69
C THR A 68 -22.46 0.95 -9.37
N LEU A 69 -22.66 1.59 -8.20
CA LEU A 69 -23.99 2.10 -7.79
C LEU A 69 -24.33 3.54 -8.18
N PHE A 70 -23.44 4.27 -8.84
CA PHE A 70 -23.76 5.59 -9.40
C PHE A 70 -23.23 5.71 -10.83
N GLU A 71 -23.95 5.13 -11.79
CA GLU A 71 -23.81 5.57 -13.16
C GLU A 71 -24.46 6.97 -13.30
N ASN A 72 -23.70 8.01 -13.06
CA ASN A 72 -23.93 9.25 -13.76
C ASN A 72 -23.47 9.04 -15.19
N LYS A 73 -24.44 8.91 -16.10
CA LYS A 73 -24.22 8.97 -17.54
C LYS A 73 -23.64 10.33 -17.93
N GLU A 74 -22.34 10.50 -17.76
CA GLU A 74 -21.53 11.33 -18.62
C GLU A 74 -20.43 10.44 -19.18
N SER A 75 -20.57 10.11 -20.45
CA SER A 75 -19.59 9.39 -21.23
C SER A 75 -18.34 10.24 -21.41
N LYS A 76 -17.47 10.26 -20.39
CA LYS A 76 -16.06 10.61 -20.61
C LYS A 76 -15.37 9.35 -21.06
N SER A 77 -14.73 9.42 -22.21
CA SER A 77 -13.88 8.37 -22.77
C SER A 77 -12.90 7.93 -21.68
N VAL A 78 -13.17 6.79 -21.06
CA VAL A 78 -12.22 6.14 -20.14
C VAL A 78 -11.11 5.61 -21.00
N LYS A 79 -9.97 6.27 -20.95
CA LYS A 79 -8.75 5.75 -21.56
C LYS A 79 -8.42 4.45 -20.83
N ASN A 80 -8.53 3.32 -21.52
CA ASN A 80 -8.27 1.98 -20.99
C ASN A 80 -6.77 1.70 -20.72
N ASP A 81 -6.01 2.72 -20.41
CA ASP A 81 -4.56 2.63 -20.17
C ASP A 81 -4.19 1.93 -18.84
N ILE A 82 -5.18 1.57 -18.01
CA ILE A 82 -4.96 1.09 -16.64
C ILE A 82 -4.89 -0.44 -16.55
N ILE A 83 -5.21 -1.17 -17.63
CA ILE A 83 -5.40 -2.64 -17.58
C ILE A 83 -4.20 -3.43 -18.11
N ASP A 84 -3.22 -2.77 -18.71
CA ASP A 84 -2.04 -3.43 -19.23
C ASP A 84 -0.96 -3.57 -18.13
N ASP A 85 -0.11 -4.58 -18.26
CA ASP A 85 1.04 -4.96 -17.41
C ASP A 85 2.09 -3.84 -17.22
N LYS A 86 1.70 -2.57 -17.30
CA LYS A 86 2.57 -1.40 -17.12
C LYS A 86 2.72 -1.09 -15.65
N LEU A 87 3.96 -0.91 -15.24
CA LEU A 87 4.27 -0.49 -13.87
C LEU A 87 3.65 0.87 -13.57
N ARG A 88 2.92 0.92 -12.45
CA ARG A 88 2.22 2.11 -11.95
C ARG A 88 3.17 2.97 -11.09
N TRP A 89 4.04 3.72 -11.75
CA TRP A 89 4.97 4.66 -11.09
C TRP A 89 4.26 5.77 -10.32
N ASP A 90 3.03 6.08 -10.70
CA ASP A 90 2.16 7.07 -10.06
C ASP A 90 1.67 6.64 -8.66
N LEU A 91 1.84 5.36 -8.29
CA LEU A 91 1.53 4.86 -6.95
C LEU A 91 2.67 5.10 -5.94
N LEU A 92 3.83 5.57 -6.39
CA LEU A 92 4.93 5.85 -5.50
C LEU A 92 4.65 7.10 -4.66
N PRO A 93 4.87 7.03 -3.34
CA PRO A 93 4.79 8.20 -2.48
C PRO A 93 6.02 9.10 -2.74
N MET A 94 5.86 10.08 -3.61
CA MET A 94 7.00 10.85 -4.15
C MET A 94 7.74 11.68 -3.11
N GLU A 95 7.07 12.11 -2.05
CA GLU A 95 7.72 12.84 -0.94
C GLU A 95 8.70 11.93 -0.18
N GLU A 96 8.31 10.70 0.11
CA GLU A 96 9.16 9.71 0.76
C GLU A 96 10.29 9.23 -0.16
N ILE A 97 10.03 9.14 -1.46
CA ILE A 97 11.07 8.86 -2.46
C ILE A 97 12.10 9.99 -2.52
N GLU A 98 11.67 11.25 -2.41
CA GLU A 98 12.58 12.40 -2.33
C GLU A 98 13.54 12.28 -1.14
N ASP A 99 13.08 11.81 0.01
CA ASP A 99 13.95 11.58 1.17
C ASP A 99 15.00 10.50 0.91
N ILE A 100 14.67 9.46 0.15
CA ILE A 100 15.66 8.47 -0.30
C ILE A 100 16.67 9.12 -1.27
N VAL A 101 16.22 10.00 -2.18
CA VAL A 101 17.11 10.74 -3.09
C VAL A 101 18.08 11.64 -2.33
N LYS A 102 17.65 12.25 -1.22
CA LYS A 102 18.55 13.02 -0.33
C LYS A 102 19.69 12.16 0.21
N VAL A 103 19.46 10.89 0.53
CA VAL A 103 20.53 9.95 0.95
C VAL A 103 21.51 9.71 -0.18
N TYR A 104 21.05 9.47 -1.42
CA TYR A 104 21.92 9.38 -2.60
C TYR A 104 22.78 10.63 -2.77
N HIS A 105 22.17 11.79 -2.61
CA HIS A 105 22.87 13.08 -2.75
C HIS A 105 23.95 13.27 -1.67
N ALA A 106 23.65 12.98 -0.42
CA ALA A 106 24.62 13.03 0.68
C ALA A 106 25.80 12.08 0.42
N GLY A 107 25.52 10.84 0.00
CA GLY A 107 26.56 9.87 -0.37
C GLY A 107 27.40 10.32 -1.56
N ALA A 108 26.77 10.90 -2.60
CA ALA A 108 27.48 11.41 -3.76
C ALA A 108 28.41 12.59 -3.42
N LYS A 109 27.99 13.49 -2.52
CA LYS A 109 28.85 14.56 -2.01
C LYS A 109 30.10 14.04 -1.29
N LYS A 110 29.93 12.97 -0.48
CA LYS A 110 30.99 12.43 0.36
C LYS A 110 31.98 11.52 -0.41
N TYR A 111 31.47 10.72 -1.34
CA TYR A 111 32.23 9.64 -1.97
C TYR A 111 32.33 9.75 -3.49
N GLY A 112 31.56 10.62 -4.10
CA GLY A 112 31.37 10.74 -5.55
C GLY A 112 30.17 9.93 -6.07
N PRO A 113 29.59 10.36 -7.22
CA PRO A 113 28.42 9.73 -7.80
C PRO A 113 28.69 8.27 -8.17
N ASN A 114 27.73 7.40 -7.87
CA ASN A 114 27.72 5.96 -8.19
C ASN A 114 28.89 5.13 -7.59
N LYS A 115 29.72 5.69 -6.72
CA LYS A 115 30.81 4.95 -6.07
C LYS A 115 30.33 3.82 -5.17
N TRP A 116 29.09 3.91 -4.69
CA TRP A 116 28.46 2.88 -3.88
C TRP A 116 28.34 1.52 -4.60
N GLN A 117 28.32 1.49 -5.94
CA GLN A 117 28.24 0.27 -6.76
C GLN A 117 29.55 -0.53 -6.80
N ASN A 118 30.68 0.08 -6.43
CA ASN A 118 32.02 -0.50 -6.52
C ASN A 118 32.66 -0.74 -5.16
N LEU A 119 31.86 -0.91 -4.12
CA LEU A 119 32.36 -1.13 -2.78
C LEU A 119 32.68 -2.60 -2.56
N ASP A 120 33.91 -2.91 -2.10
CA ASP A 120 34.26 -4.26 -1.70
C ASP A 120 33.37 -4.72 -0.55
N ASN A 121 32.84 -5.94 -0.65
CA ASN A 121 31.86 -6.49 0.28
C ASN A 121 30.64 -5.56 0.47
N GLY A 122 30.21 -4.91 -0.62
CA GLY A 122 29.17 -3.87 -0.59
C GLY A 122 27.86 -4.38 0.00
N PHE A 123 27.42 -5.57 -0.40
CA PHE A 123 26.18 -6.17 0.14
C PHE A 123 26.21 -6.24 1.67
N GLU A 124 27.28 -6.81 2.26
CA GLU A 124 27.43 -6.98 3.69
C GLU A 124 27.50 -5.63 4.42
N ARG A 125 28.20 -4.67 3.83
CA ARG A 125 28.37 -3.34 4.42
C ARG A 125 27.06 -2.56 4.42
N TYR A 126 26.26 -2.64 3.35
CA TYR A 126 24.93 -2.01 3.30
C TYR A 126 23.93 -2.71 4.20
N ARG A 127 23.99 -4.04 4.31
CA ARG A 127 23.21 -4.78 5.29
C ARG A 127 23.49 -4.31 6.71
N ALA A 128 24.75 -4.21 7.08
CA ALA A 128 25.15 -3.73 8.41
C ALA A 128 24.73 -2.27 8.65
N ALA A 129 24.83 -1.41 7.63
CA ALA A 129 24.39 -0.02 7.71
C ALA A 129 22.86 0.08 7.88
N MET A 130 22.11 -0.71 7.13
CA MET A 130 20.64 -0.77 7.27
C MET A 130 20.24 -1.09 8.72
N PHE A 131 20.84 -2.12 9.33
CA PHE A 131 20.53 -2.47 10.71
C PHE A 131 20.91 -1.37 11.70
N ARG A 132 22.06 -0.68 11.51
CA ARG A 132 22.42 0.45 12.39
C ARG A 132 21.36 1.55 12.34
N HIS A 133 20.96 2.00 11.15
CA HIS A 133 19.94 3.03 11.02
C HIS A 133 18.58 2.60 11.57
N LEU A 134 18.20 1.33 11.38
CA LEU A 134 16.98 0.80 11.96
C LEU A 134 17.05 0.82 13.50
N MET A 135 18.18 0.44 14.08
CA MET A 135 18.35 0.44 15.55
C MET A 135 18.33 1.85 16.13
N GLU A 136 18.95 2.85 15.48
CA GLU A 136 18.89 4.24 15.95
C GLU A 136 17.45 4.78 15.88
N TYR A 137 16.71 4.46 14.80
CA TYR A 137 15.28 4.77 14.73
C TYR A 137 14.48 4.12 15.86
N MET A 138 14.72 2.86 16.19
CA MET A 138 14.05 2.13 17.27
C MET A 138 14.38 2.71 18.65
N LYS A 139 15.53 3.36 18.83
CA LYS A 139 15.90 4.10 20.05
C LYS A 139 15.25 5.48 20.12
N GLY A 140 14.52 5.92 19.09
CA GLY A 140 13.81 7.19 19.06
C GLY A 140 14.46 8.29 18.22
N GLU A 141 15.58 8.02 17.56
CA GLU A 141 16.21 8.97 16.65
C GLU A 141 15.55 8.91 15.27
N ARG A 142 14.98 10.01 14.81
CA ARG A 142 14.35 10.08 13.47
C ARG A 142 15.32 10.44 12.38
N VAL A 143 16.28 11.29 12.67
CA VAL A 143 17.21 11.91 11.72
C VAL A 143 18.64 11.63 12.16
N ASP A 144 19.44 11.15 11.24
CA ASP A 144 20.87 10.93 11.44
C ASP A 144 21.60 12.29 11.48
N SER A 145 22.29 12.55 12.57
CA SER A 145 23.00 13.81 12.82
C SER A 145 24.15 14.08 11.84
N ASP A 146 24.76 13.01 11.27
CA ASP A 146 25.89 13.14 10.35
C ASP A 146 25.44 13.55 8.94
N THR A 147 24.29 13.08 8.50
CA THR A 147 23.82 13.29 7.12
C THR A 147 22.63 14.22 7.01
N GLY A 148 21.90 14.45 8.11
CA GLY A 148 20.63 15.16 8.11
C GLY A 148 19.49 14.41 7.44
N CYS A 149 19.69 13.13 7.09
CA CYS A 149 18.68 12.30 6.44
C CYS A 149 17.89 11.47 7.47
N PHE A 150 16.65 11.16 7.17
CA PHE A 150 15.86 10.25 8.00
C PHE A 150 16.49 8.86 8.06
N HIS A 151 16.57 8.26 9.25
CA HIS A 151 17.08 6.90 9.41
C HIS A 151 16.28 5.88 8.58
N LEU A 152 14.95 6.01 8.47
CA LEU A 152 14.14 5.13 7.62
C LEU A 152 14.43 5.31 6.13
N ALA A 153 14.72 6.54 5.67
CA ALA A 153 15.15 6.76 4.29
C ALA A 153 16.52 6.10 4.02
N GLN A 154 17.43 6.14 4.99
CA GLN A 154 18.71 5.44 4.90
C GLN A 154 18.53 3.91 4.92
N CYS A 155 17.59 3.36 5.71
CA CYS A 155 17.23 1.94 5.63
C CYS A 155 16.74 1.57 4.23
N ALA A 156 15.80 2.33 3.66
CA ALA A 156 15.27 2.09 2.31
C ALA A 156 16.37 2.19 1.25
N TRP A 157 17.23 3.20 1.33
CA TRP A 157 18.38 3.34 0.43
C TRP A 157 19.32 2.13 0.51
N ASN A 158 19.66 1.66 1.72
CA ASN A 158 20.50 0.47 1.91
C ASN A 158 19.85 -0.78 1.32
N CYS A 159 18.51 -0.94 1.42
CA CYS A 159 17.79 -2.03 0.76
C CYS A 159 17.90 -1.95 -0.76
N ILE A 160 17.79 -0.76 -1.35
CA ILE A 160 17.98 -0.56 -2.80
C ILE A 160 19.42 -0.92 -3.21
N ALA A 161 20.41 -0.50 -2.43
CA ALA A 161 21.80 -0.85 -2.68
C ALA A 161 22.01 -2.36 -2.62
N MET A 162 21.50 -3.04 -1.59
CA MET A 162 21.55 -4.50 -1.47
C MET A 162 20.89 -5.19 -2.64
N LEU A 163 19.70 -4.73 -3.08
CA LEU A 163 19.01 -5.26 -4.25
C LEU A 163 19.85 -5.12 -5.53
N TRP A 164 20.57 -4.00 -5.67
CA TRP A 164 21.48 -3.80 -6.80
C TRP A 164 22.61 -4.84 -6.78
N TYR A 165 23.27 -5.03 -5.61
CA TYR A 165 24.34 -6.04 -5.47
C TYR A 165 23.83 -7.46 -5.75
N ASP A 166 22.65 -7.78 -5.26
CA ASP A 166 22.00 -9.08 -5.47
C ASP A 166 21.74 -9.35 -6.95
N LYS A 167 21.12 -8.41 -7.65
CA LYS A 167 20.87 -8.49 -9.11
C LYS A 167 22.16 -8.59 -9.94
N HIS A 168 23.30 -8.15 -9.41
CA HIS A 168 24.59 -8.24 -10.10
C HIS A 168 25.43 -9.43 -9.63
N GLY A 169 24.81 -10.41 -8.98
CA GLY A 169 25.47 -11.64 -8.53
C GLY A 169 26.48 -11.45 -7.40
N LYS A 170 26.36 -10.35 -6.67
CA LYS A 170 27.18 -9.99 -5.50
C LYS A 170 26.35 -10.01 -4.21
N GLY A 171 25.18 -10.63 -4.24
CA GLY A 171 24.28 -10.82 -3.10
C GLY A 171 24.66 -12.04 -2.28
N LEU A 172 23.83 -12.30 -1.25
CA LEU A 172 24.02 -13.47 -0.37
C LEU A 172 23.59 -14.77 -1.04
N ILE A 173 22.59 -14.71 -1.92
CA ILE A 173 22.02 -15.86 -2.62
C ILE A 173 22.60 -15.90 -4.03
N PRO A 174 23.23 -17.01 -4.47
CA PRO A 174 23.72 -17.12 -5.84
C PRO A 174 22.57 -17.04 -6.85
N LEU A 175 22.76 -16.23 -7.90
CA LEU A 175 21.78 -16.15 -9.00
C LEU A 175 21.68 -17.49 -9.73
N ASN A 176 20.47 -17.99 -9.87
CA ASN A 176 20.18 -19.14 -10.74
C ASN A 176 20.36 -18.77 -12.23
N LYS A 177 20.63 -19.78 -13.07
CA LYS A 177 20.87 -19.54 -14.52
C LYS A 177 19.70 -18.86 -15.24
N GLU A 178 18.48 -18.99 -14.73
CA GLU A 178 17.26 -18.41 -15.31
C GLU A 178 17.04 -16.94 -14.92
N GLU A 179 17.68 -16.49 -13.85
CA GLU A 179 17.55 -15.10 -13.34
C GLU A 179 18.60 -14.13 -13.93
N LYS A 180 19.46 -14.65 -14.84
CA LYS A 180 20.52 -13.86 -15.50
C LYS A 180 20.09 -13.15 -16.79
N LYS A 181 18.76 -12.99 -17.03
CA LYS A 181 18.24 -12.29 -18.20
C LYS A 181 17.85 -10.86 -17.91
#